data_5bc871108dc13da939cb0e63c2013104
#
_entry.id   5bc871108dc13da939cb0e63c2013104
#
_cell.length_a   1.000
_cell.length_b   1.000
_cell.length_c   1.000
_cell.angle_alpha   90.00
_cell.angle_beta   90.00
_cell.angle_gamma   90.00
#
_symmetry.space_group_name_H-M   'P 1'
#
loop_
_entity.id
_entity.type
_entity.pdbx_description
1 polymer ?
#
loop_
_entity_poly.entity_id
_entity_poly.type
_entity_poly.pdbx_seq_one_letter_code
_entity_poly.pdbx_strand_id
1 'polypeptide(L)'
;MRSLQNSIVLLAVLVLAVLPVAAAAQPGYVALGDSVDFGIGSSTGAGWVVPFNGFLSSPSVFNAPVELLNLAVPGAETKDVDQDQLAAAVAAASAHSPVVVSLGGGGNDLRHFIVSPAAHACLKVQSCLARLNALLNEAEQRVDLALKKLREAAPNATILVRTQYNPLRGTGCAAPDLVALGDASLEAPPSSAIKGGGLNWRLRAAAARQGAKVIELFLPFAFFGDSALVGDCIHPNDFGYSLIVLQAVTAFTAP
;
A
#
# COMPACT_ATOMS: atom_id res chain seq x y z
N MET A 1 6.63 60.30 -71.23
CA MET A 1 6.86 58.88 -70.82
C MET A 1 7.12 58.86 -69.32
N ARG A 2 6.12 58.48 -68.50
CA ARG A 2 6.23 58.42 -67.05
C ARG A 2 6.26 56.94 -66.64
N SER A 3 7.36 56.50 -66.02
CA SER A 3 7.58 55.20 -65.53
C SER A 3 6.84 55.07 -64.19
N LEU A 4 5.87 54.12 -64.08
CA LEU A 4 5.24 53.72 -62.84
C LEU A 4 6.14 52.65 -62.15
N GLN A 5 6.73 53.01 -61.03
CA GLN A 5 7.37 52.06 -60.14
C GLN A 5 6.32 51.43 -59.20
N ASN A 6 6.04 50.15 -59.38
CA ASN A 6 5.21 49.39 -58.52
C ASN A 6 6.03 48.96 -57.29
N SER A 7 5.76 49.55 -56.13
CA SER A 7 6.29 49.10 -54.84
C SER A 7 5.42 47.97 -54.30
N ILE A 8 5.94 46.76 -54.31
CA ILE A 8 5.31 45.59 -53.63
C ILE A 8 5.72 45.62 -52.14
N VAL A 9 4.76 45.94 -51.28
CA VAL A 9 4.94 45.85 -49.84
C VAL A 9 4.67 44.36 -49.40
N LEU A 10 5.73 43.66 -49.05
CA LEU A 10 5.64 42.28 -48.51
C LEU A 10 5.22 42.37 -47.03
N LEU A 11 3.97 42.01 -46.74
CA LEU A 11 3.47 41.92 -45.37
C LEU A 11 3.88 40.56 -44.81
N ALA A 12 4.95 40.51 -43.99
CA ALA A 12 5.34 39.31 -43.29
C ALA A 12 4.38 39.10 -42.10
N VAL A 13 3.45 38.16 -42.22
CA VAL A 13 2.59 37.71 -41.12
C VAL A 13 3.41 36.79 -40.22
N LEU A 14 3.83 37.29 -39.06
CA LEU A 14 4.50 36.50 -38.02
C LEU A 14 3.44 35.65 -37.32
N VAL A 15 3.30 34.36 -37.69
CA VAL A 15 2.47 33.40 -36.99
C VAL A 15 3.24 32.97 -35.71
N LEU A 16 2.91 33.59 -34.58
CA LEU A 16 3.34 33.06 -33.26
C LEU A 16 2.64 31.73 -33.05
N ALA A 17 3.37 30.63 -33.23
CA ALA A 17 2.93 29.31 -32.77
C ALA A 17 2.90 29.32 -31.22
N VAL A 18 1.72 29.46 -30.63
CA VAL A 18 1.51 29.22 -29.20
C VAL A 18 1.64 27.73 -29.01
N LEU A 19 2.84 27.28 -28.62
CA LEU A 19 3.03 25.90 -28.19
C LEU A 19 2.19 25.72 -26.93
N PRO A 20 1.34 24.67 -26.84
CA PRO A 20 0.63 24.37 -25.61
C PRO A 20 1.68 24.11 -24.52
N VAL A 21 1.69 24.92 -23.47
CA VAL A 21 2.43 24.62 -22.26
C VAL A 21 1.77 23.35 -21.72
N ALA A 22 2.47 22.23 -21.80
CA ALA A 22 2.01 21.00 -21.18
C ALA A 22 1.79 21.33 -19.68
N ALA A 23 0.54 21.25 -19.22
CA ALA A 23 0.25 21.41 -17.82
C ALA A 23 1.10 20.38 -17.07
N ALA A 24 1.88 20.84 -16.06
CA ALA A 24 2.65 19.92 -15.23
C ALA A 24 1.68 18.89 -14.64
N ALA A 25 2.01 17.62 -14.81
CA ALA A 25 1.16 16.55 -14.30
C ALA A 25 1.04 16.71 -12.78
N GLN A 26 -0.19 16.65 -12.27
CA GLN A 26 -0.48 16.84 -10.85
C GLN A 26 0.07 15.67 -10.05
N PRO A 27 0.68 15.91 -8.86
CA PRO A 27 1.06 14.83 -7.95
C PRO A 27 -0.15 13.99 -7.53
N GLY A 28 0.03 12.66 -7.47
CA GLY A 28 -1.03 11.74 -7.07
C GLY A 28 -0.62 10.80 -5.95
N TYR A 29 -1.59 10.38 -5.15
CA TYR A 29 -1.45 9.29 -4.19
C TYR A 29 -2.58 8.28 -4.37
N VAL A 30 -2.22 7.04 -4.67
CA VAL A 30 -3.15 5.92 -4.87
C VAL A 30 -2.95 4.91 -3.76
N ALA A 31 -3.99 4.62 -2.99
CA ALA A 31 -3.96 3.64 -1.90
C ALA A 31 -4.83 2.42 -2.25
N LEU A 32 -4.23 1.23 -2.18
CA LEU A 32 -4.89 -0.06 -2.30
C LEU A 32 -4.80 -0.80 -0.97
N GLY A 33 -5.78 -1.63 -0.67
CA GLY A 33 -5.73 -2.47 0.52
C GLY A 33 -7.07 -2.85 1.08
N ASP A 34 -7.08 -3.01 2.40
CA ASP A 34 -8.19 -3.54 3.18
C ASP A 34 -8.82 -2.48 4.12
N SER A 35 -9.47 -2.94 5.19
CA SER A 35 -10.12 -2.08 6.19
C SER A 35 -9.16 -1.13 6.92
N VAL A 36 -7.88 -1.49 7.04
CA VAL A 36 -6.86 -0.64 7.67
C VAL A 36 -6.51 0.54 6.75
N ASP A 37 -6.41 0.29 5.45
CA ASP A 37 -6.14 1.34 4.46
C ASP A 37 -7.39 2.18 4.18
N PHE A 38 -8.58 1.62 4.39
CA PHE A 38 -9.86 2.35 4.36
C PHE A 38 -10.03 3.29 5.56
N GLY A 39 -9.55 2.88 6.76
CA GLY A 39 -9.61 3.69 7.98
C GLY A 39 -10.62 3.20 9.03
N ILE A 40 -11.04 1.92 9.00
CA ILE A 40 -11.94 1.36 10.02
C ILE A 40 -11.29 1.41 11.41
N GLY A 41 -12.03 1.89 12.40
CA GLY A 41 -11.54 2.07 13.79
C GLY A 41 -11.01 3.47 14.09
N SER A 42 -10.76 4.31 13.08
CA SER A 42 -10.47 5.72 13.27
C SER A 42 -11.73 6.50 13.67
N SER A 43 -11.63 7.38 14.67
CA SER A 43 -12.75 8.22 15.12
C SER A 43 -13.24 9.19 14.03
N THR A 44 -12.37 9.55 13.09
CA THR A 44 -12.66 10.46 11.98
C THR A 44 -12.99 9.73 10.67
N GLY A 45 -12.78 8.41 10.61
CA GLY A 45 -12.83 7.64 9.37
C GLY A 45 -11.67 7.89 8.40
N ALA A 46 -10.71 8.74 8.77
CA ALA A 46 -9.58 9.11 7.90
C ALA A 46 -8.47 8.04 7.86
N GLY A 47 -8.39 7.19 8.88
CA GLY A 47 -7.33 6.20 9.01
C GLY A 47 -5.93 6.83 8.93
N TRP A 48 -5.01 6.16 8.23
CA TRP A 48 -3.66 6.67 8.00
C TRP A 48 -3.47 7.30 6.61
N VAL A 49 -4.29 6.90 5.63
CA VAL A 49 -4.13 7.30 4.21
C VAL A 49 -4.33 8.81 4.03
N VAL A 50 -5.37 9.38 4.64
CA VAL A 50 -5.66 10.82 4.53
C VAL A 50 -4.58 11.68 5.21
N PRO A 51 -4.15 11.42 6.47
CA PRO A 51 -3.04 12.14 7.08
C PRO A 51 -1.72 12.00 6.31
N PHE A 52 -1.42 10.84 5.76
CA PHE A 52 -0.23 10.65 4.92
C PHE A 52 -0.31 11.46 3.62
N ASN A 53 -1.49 11.56 2.99
CA ASN A 53 -1.71 12.46 1.85
C ASN A 53 -1.46 13.94 2.22
N GLY A 54 -1.87 14.35 3.42
CA GLY A 54 -1.55 15.67 3.96
C GLY A 54 -0.05 15.91 4.09
N PHE A 55 0.71 14.92 4.57
CA PHE A 55 2.18 14.97 4.60
C PHE A 55 2.77 15.10 3.19
N LEU A 56 2.31 14.32 2.22
CA LEU A 56 2.78 14.40 0.83
C LEU A 56 2.52 15.78 0.21
N SER A 57 1.39 16.42 0.54
CA SER A 57 1.02 17.76 0.05
C SER A 57 1.80 18.89 0.70
N SER A 58 2.56 18.60 1.78
CA SER A 58 3.27 19.61 2.55
C SER A 58 4.39 20.31 1.75
N PRO A 59 4.81 21.50 2.18
CA PRO A 59 5.93 22.24 1.56
C PRO A 59 7.25 21.47 1.55
N SER A 60 7.44 20.54 2.47
CA SER A 60 8.65 19.72 2.58
C SER A 60 8.71 18.54 1.61
N VAL A 61 7.60 18.22 0.92
CA VAL A 61 7.52 17.09 -0.03
C VAL A 61 7.18 17.62 -1.43
N PHE A 62 5.91 17.69 -1.81
CA PHE A 62 5.54 18.13 -3.16
C PHE A 62 5.19 19.61 -3.25
N ASN A 63 4.96 20.28 -2.13
CA ASN A 63 4.56 21.70 -2.06
C ASN A 63 3.37 22.03 -3.01
N ALA A 64 2.46 21.09 -3.15
CA ALA A 64 1.28 21.16 -4.00
C ALA A 64 0.19 20.23 -3.48
N PRO A 65 -1.08 20.50 -3.76
CA PRO A 65 -2.15 19.54 -3.49
C PRO A 65 -1.87 18.21 -4.19
N VAL A 66 -1.96 17.10 -3.45
CA VAL A 66 -1.82 15.73 -3.98
C VAL A 66 -3.21 15.15 -4.16
N GLU A 67 -3.54 14.72 -5.38
CA GLU A 67 -4.81 14.06 -5.64
C GLU A 67 -4.81 12.66 -5.01
N LEU A 68 -5.76 12.42 -4.09
CA LEU A 68 -5.90 11.15 -3.39
C LEU A 68 -6.97 10.27 -4.03
N LEU A 69 -6.58 9.06 -4.41
CA LEU A 69 -7.50 7.98 -4.78
C LEU A 69 -7.32 6.81 -3.80
N ASN A 70 -8.24 6.67 -2.85
CA ASN A 70 -8.26 5.52 -1.94
C ASN A 70 -9.21 4.44 -2.48
N LEU A 71 -8.66 3.33 -2.94
CA LEU A 71 -9.36 2.18 -3.51
C LEU A 71 -9.54 1.04 -2.49
N ALA A 72 -9.08 1.22 -1.25
CA ALA A 72 -9.14 0.19 -0.23
C ALA A 72 -10.59 -0.23 0.09
N VAL A 73 -10.80 -1.52 0.24
CA VAL A 73 -12.13 -2.11 0.52
C VAL A 73 -12.06 -2.92 1.81
N PRO A 74 -12.90 -2.61 2.83
CA PRO A 74 -12.94 -3.38 4.05
C PRO A 74 -13.19 -4.87 3.80
N GLY A 75 -12.36 -5.73 4.42
CA GLY A 75 -12.44 -7.17 4.26
C GLY A 75 -11.70 -7.74 3.04
N ALA A 76 -11.14 -6.91 2.17
CA ALA A 76 -10.44 -7.36 0.98
C ALA A 76 -9.27 -8.29 1.33
N GLU A 77 -9.20 -9.43 0.64
CA GLU A 77 -8.05 -10.32 0.56
C GLU A 77 -7.12 -9.91 -0.60
N THR A 78 -5.97 -10.52 -0.70
CA THR A 78 -5.04 -10.24 -1.82
C THR A 78 -5.65 -10.50 -3.19
N LYS A 79 -6.57 -11.47 -3.30
CA LYS A 79 -7.32 -11.74 -4.56
C LYS A 79 -8.24 -10.58 -4.94
N ASP A 80 -8.91 -9.96 -3.96
CA ASP A 80 -9.84 -8.86 -4.19
C ASP A 80 -9.08 -7.59 -4.58
N VAL A 81 -7.89 -7.36 -3.98
CA VAL A 81 -6.99 -6.28 -4.42
C VAL A 81 -6.62 -6.43 -5.89
N ASP A 82 -6.26 -7.65 -6.34
CA ASP A 82 -5.91 -7.90 -7.75
C ASP A 82 -7.11 -7.74 -8.68
N GLN A 83 -8.29 -8.23 -8.29
CA GLN A 83 -9.48 -8.25 -9.15
C GLN A 83 -10.21 -6.90 -9.20
N ASP A 84 -10.37 -6.23 -8.07
CA ASP A 84 -11.28 -5.10 -7.92
C ASP A 84 -10.59 -3.73 -7.84
N GLN A 85 -9.33 -3.68 -7.38
CA GLN A 85 -8.62 -2.41 -7.12
C GLN A 85 -7.50 -2.13 -8.12
N LEU A 86 -6.78 -3.17 -8.56
CA LEU A 86 -5.52 -3.01 -9.29
C LEU A 86 -5.67 -2.29 -10.64
N ALA A 87 -6.73 -2.58 -11.39
CA ALA A 87 -6.92 -1.96 -12.70
C ALA A 87 -7.10 -0.43 -12.59
N ALA A 88 -7.90 0.02 -11.62
CA ALA A 88 -8.09 1.44 -11.35
C ALA A 88 -6.81 2.09 -10.81
N ALA A 89 -6.05 1.39 -9.95
CA ALA A 89 -4.79 1.86 -9.42
C ALA A 89 -3.73 2.06 -10.51
N VAL A 90 -3.61 1.10 -11.44
CA VAL A 90 -2.70 1.19 -12.60
C VAL A 90 -3.04 2.39 -13.48
N ALA A 91 -4.34 2.60 -13.79
CA ALA A 91 -4.78 3.75 -14.57
C ALA A 91 -4.45 5.08 -13.88
N ALA A 92 -4.76 5.19 -12.58
CA ALA A 92 -4.47 6.39 -11.80
C ALA A 92 -2.97 6.64 -11.66
N ALA A 93 -2.17 5.61 -11.37
CA ALA A 93 -0.72 5.74 -11.23
C ALA A 93 -0.04 6.24 -12.51
N SER A 94 -0.55 5.85 -13.68
CA SER A 94 -0.02 6.33 -14.97
C SER A 94 -0.45 7.75 -15.33
N ALA A 95 -1.50 8.28 -14.68
CA ALA A 95 -2.03 9.62 -14.95
C ALA A 95 -1.35 10.73 -14.15
N HIS A 96 -0.61 10.41 -13.09
CA HIS A 96 0.01 11.38 -12.18
C HIS A 96 1.53 11.37 -12.25
N SER A 97 2.16 12.53 -12.00
CA SER A 97 3.62 12.65 -11.87
C SER A 97 4.00 13.88 -11.04
N PRO A 98 4.69 13.73 -9.90
CA PRO A 98 5.08 12.44 -9.28
C PRO A 98 3.87 11.66 -8.74
N VAL A 99 4.03 10.35 -8.56
CA VAL A 99 2.99 9.52 -7.97
C VAL A 99 3.53 8.65 -6.84
N VAL A 100 2.75 8.55 -5.78
CA VAL A 100 2.96 7.62 -4.67
C VAL A 100 1.87 6.56 -4.73
N VAL A 101 2.22 5.31 -4.52
CA VAL A 101 1.25 4.20 -4.43
C VAL A 101 1.50 3.44 -3.14
N SER A 102 0.47 3.18 -2.34
CA SER A 102 0.56 2.28 -1.20
C SER A 102 -0.28 1.03 -1.42
N LEU A 103 0.24 -0.12 -1.00
CA LEU A 103 -0.44 -1.40 -1.09
C LEU A 103 -0.42 -2.10 0.27
N GLY A 104 -1.60 -2.33 0.84
CA GLY A 104 -1.85 -3.19 1.98
C GLY A 104 -2.57 -4.47 1.55
N GLY A 105 -2.40 -5.55 2.28
CA GLY A 105 -3.11 -6.79 2.00
C GLY A 105 -2.49 -8.02 2.67
N GLY A 106 -3.24 -9.13 2.64
CA GLY A 106 -2.83 -10.41 3.22
C GLY A 106 -3.27 -10.63 4.67
N GLY A 107 -3.65 -9.57 5.38
CA GLY A 107 -4.19 -9.69 6.73
C GLY A 107 -5.49 -10.50 6.77
N ASN A 108 -6.42 -10.24 5.87
CA ASN A 108 -7.69 -10.97 5.77
C ASN A 108 -7.49 -12.40 5.26
N ASP A 109 -6.56 -12.65 4.34
CA ASP A 109 -6.18 -14.01 3.93
C ASP A 109 -5.79 -14.85 5.16
N LEU A 110 -4.91 -14.33 6.02
CA LEU A 110 -4.51 -14.98 7.26
C LEU A 110 -5.64 -15.07 8.30
N ARG A 111 -6.43 -14.01 8.47
CA ARG A 111 -7.53 -13.98 9.43
C ARG A 111 -8.52 -15.11 9.16
N HIS A 112 -8.96 -15.29 7.91
CA HIS A 112 -9.87 -16.37 7.55
C HIS A 112 -9.30 -17.76 7.86
N PHE A 113 -7.99 -17.93 7.70
CA PHE A 113 -7.30 -19.16 8.08
C PHE A 113 -7.28 -19.35 9.62
N ILE A 114 -6.86 -18.31 10.37
CA ILE A 114 -6.61 -18.39 11.82
C ILE A 114 -7.92 -18.56 12.63
N VAL A 115 -9.04 -17.97 12.20
CA VAL A 115 -10.33 -18.14 12.89
C VAL A 115 -10.97 -19.53 12.64
N SER A 116 -10.39 -20.35 11.76
CA SER A 116 -10.91 -21.70 11.52
C SER A 116 -10.59 -22.63 12.71
N PRO A 117 -11.48 -23.58 13.07
CA PRO A 117 -11.20 -24.56 14.14
C PRO A 117 -9.92 -25.37 13.90
N ALA A 118 -9.52 -25.54 12.64
CA ALA A 118 -8.31 -26.26 12.27
C ALA A 118 -7.00 -25.50 12.56
N ALA A 119 -7.07 -24.20 12.91
CA ALA A 119 -5.90 -23.41 13.21
C ALA A 119 -5.26 -23.75 14.58
N HIS A 120 -6.05 -24.23 15.53
CA HIS A 120 -5.52 -24.68 16.82
C HIS A 120 -4.47 -25.78 16.61
N ALA A 121 -3.34 -25.64 17.32
CA ALA A 121 -2.17 -26.52 17.18
C ALA A 121 -1.54 -26.61 15.76
N CYS A 122 -1.89 -25.71 14.84
CA CYS A 122 -1.45 -25.75 13.43
C CYS A 122 0.08 -25.86 13.30
N LEU A 123 0.85 -25.19 14.14
CA LEU A 123 2.31 -25.25 14.13
C LEU A 123 2.87 -26.66 14.41
N LYS A 124 2.05 -27.59 14.91
CA LYS A 124 2.40 -28.99 15.19
C LYS A 124 1.77 -29.98 14.21
N VAL A 125 0.92 -29.52 13.30
CA VAL A 125 0.15 -30.37 12.37
C VAL A 125 0.60 -30.13 10.95
N GLN A 126 1.28 -31.11 10.34
CA GLN A 126 1.88 -30.97 9.01
C GLN A 126 0.88 -30.60 7.90
N SER A 127 -0.33 -31.15 7.91
CA SER A 127 -1.36 -30.80 6.93
C SER A 127 -1.86 -29.37 7.09
N CYS A 128 -1.94 -28.84 8.30
CA CYS A 128 -2.27 -27.45 8.56
C CYS A 128 -1.14 -26.52 8.08
N LEU A 129 0.10 -26.84 8.41
CA LEU A 129 1.26 -26.08 7.91
C LEU A 129 1.32 -26.06 6.37
N ALA A 130 0.99 -27.17 5.70
CA ALA A 130 0.94 -27.21 4.25
C ALA A 130 -0.11 -26.25 3.68
N ARG A 131 -1.28 -26.16 4.30
CA ARG A 131 -2.35 -25.21 3.89
C ARG A 131 -1.93 -23.77 4.15
N LEU A 132 -1.34 -23.48 5.32
CA LEU A 132 -0.80 -22.15 5.62
C LEU A 132 0.27 -21.73 4.59
N ASN A 133 1.21 -22.62 4.28
CA ASN A 133 2.24 -22.35 3.27
C ASN A 133 1.64 -22.08 1.88
N ALA A 134 0.62 -22.82 1.48
CA ALA A 134 -0.07 -22.59 0.20
C ALA A 134 -0.72 -21.20 0.16
N LEU A 135 -1.46 -20.83 1.21
CA LEU A 135 -2.09 -19.51 1.34
C LEU A 135 -1.06 -18.38 1.28
N LEU A 136 0.04 -18.50 2.02
CA LEU A 136 1.10 -17.49 2.03
C LEU A 136 1.79 -17.36 0.66
N ASN A 137 1.98 -18.48 -0.06
CA ASN A 137 2.53 -18.46 -1.42
C ASN A 137 1.60 -17.73 -2.39
N GLU A 138 0.30 -17.99 -2.31
CA GLU A 138 -0.70 -17.32 -3.15
C GLU A 138 -0.75 -15.81 -2.87
N ALA A 139 -0.76 -15.42 -1.59
CA ALA A 139 -0.74 -14.02 -1.21
C ALA A 139 0.51 -13.30 -1.75
N GLU A 140 1.71 -13.91 -1.60
CA GLU A 140 2.96 -13.37 -2.14
C GLU A 140 2.89 -13.18 -3.65
N GLN A 141 2.42 -14.19 -4.39
CA GLN A 141 2.34 -14.14 -5.85
C GLN A 141 1.42 -13.01 -6.33
N ARG A 142 0.26 -12.82 -5.68
CA ARG A 142 -0.68 -11.74 -6.00
C ARG A 142 -0.09 -10.37 -5.72
N VAL A 143 0.54 -10.20 -4.57
CA VAL A 143 1.22 -8.92 -4.22
C VAL A 143 2.36 -8.63 -5.19
N ASP A 144 3.20 -9.60 -5.51
CA ASP A 144 4.31 -9.42 -6.45
C ASP A 144 3.81 -9.02 -7.84
N LEU A 145 2.75 -9.68 -8.33
CA LEU A 145 2.11 -9.34 -9.60
C LEU A 145 1.52 -7.92 -9.59
N ALA A 146 0.84 -7.53 -8.50
CA ALA A 146 0.28 -6.20 -8.36
C ALA A 146 1.39 -5.13 -8.39
N LEU A 147 2.46 -5.32 -7.63
CA LEU A 147 3.62 -4.42 -7.60
C LEU A 147 4.29 -4.31 -8.97
N LYS A 148 4.43 -5.43 -9.68
CA LYS A 148 4.98 -5.46 -11.04
C LYS A 148 4.15 -4.62 -11.99
N LYS A 149 2.83 -4.82 -12.02
CA LYS A 149 1.91 -4.05 -12.89
C LYS A 149 1.95 -2.55 -12.57
N LEU A 150 1.99 -2.18 -11.28
CA LEU A 150 2.11 -0.78 -10.85
C LEU A 150 3.45 -0.18 -11.28
N ARG A 151 4.55 -0.91 -11.16
CA ARG A 151 5.88 -0.47 -11.59
C ARG A 151 5.98 -0.32 -13.11
N GLU A 152 5.37 -1.22 -13.88
CA GLU A 152 5.31 -1.13 -15.34
C GLU A 152 4.49 0.09 -15.80
N ALA A 153 3.37 0.39 -15.12
CA ALA A 153 2.52 1.54 -15.44
C ALA A 153 3.14 2.89 -15.04
N ALA A 154 3.85 2.92 -13.93
CA ALA A 154 4.48 4.13 -13.40
C ALA A 154 5.93 3.82 -12.93
N PRO A 155 6.90 3.79 -13.86
CA PRO A 155 8.27 3.37 -13.56
C PRO A 155 8.96 4.20 -12.47
N ASN A 156 8.59 5.48 -12.34
CA ASN A 156 9.17 6.42 -11.37
C ASN A 156 8.31 6.57 -10.09
N ALA A 157 7.24 5.79 -9.93
CA ALA A 157 6.41 5.84 -8.74
C ALA A 157 7.18 5.47 -7.48
N THR A 158 6.94 6.18 -6.37
CA THR A 158 7.30 5.68 -5.06
C THR A 158 6.22 4.69 -4.62
N ILE A 159 6.57 3.40 -4.58
CA ILE A 159 5.64 2.35 -4.16
C ILE A 159 5.97 1.95 -2.72
N LEU A 160 4.96 1.89 -1.86
CA LEU A 160 5.04 1.52 -0.45
C LEU A 160 4.22 0.25 -0.23
N VAL A 161 4.81 -0.75 0.41
CA VAL A 161 4.11 -1.99 0.80
C VAL A 161 3.99 -2.03 2.30
N ARG A 162 2.76 -2.17 2.81
CA ARG A 162 2.49 -2.24 4.25
C ARG A 162 2.60 -3.69 4.74
N THR A 163 3.47 -3.96 5.74
CA THR A 163 3.48 -5.23 6.48
C THR A 163 2.25 -5.32 7.40
N GLN A 164 2.01 -6.50 7.95
CA GLN A 164 0.89 -6.76 8.85
C GLN A 164 1.36 -6.79 10.30
N TYR A 165 0.51 -6.33 11.21
CA TYR A 165 0.65 -6.54 12.66
C TYR A 165 -0.20 -7.74 13.10
N ASN A 166 0.10 -8.30 14.28
CA ASN A 166 -0.72 -9.36 14.87
C ASN A 166 -1.76 -8.77 15.83
N PRO A 167 -3.02 -8.61 15.40
CA PRO A 167 -4.05 -8.02 16.25
C PRO A 167 -4.48 -8.96 17.39
N LEU A 168 -4.18 -10.27 17.28
CA LEU A 168 -4.50 -11.26 18.31
C LEU A 168 -3.69 -11.09 19.59
N ARG A 169 -2.66 -10.25 19.60
CA ARG A 169 -1.89 -9.89 20.79
C ARG A 169 -2.67 -9.01 21.77
N GLY A 170 -3.81 -8.44 21.35
CA GLY A 170 -4.71 -7.69 22.23
C GLY A 170 -5.23 -8.55 23.39
N THR A 171 -5.39 -7.93 24.55
CA THR A 171 -5.85 -8.62 25.77
C THR A 171 -7.24 -9.23 25.57
N GLY A 172 -7.34 -10.54 25.75
CA GLY A 172 -8.59 -11.28 25.58
C GLY A 172 -9.01 -11.54 24.12
N CYS A 173 -8.19 -11.15 23.15
CA CYS A 173 -8.54 -11.30 21.72
C CYS A 173 -8.39 -12.73 21.21
N ALA A 174 -7.44 -13.50 21.73
CA ALA A 174 -7.24 -14.88 21.30
C ALA A 174 -6.56 -15.73 22.38
N ALA A 175 -6.69 -17.05 22.25
CA ALA A 175 -5.93 -18.00 23.06
C ALA A 175 -4.43 -17.93 22.71
N PRO A 176 -3.52 -18.23 23.65
CA PRO A 176 -2.06 -18.09 23.45
C PRO A 176 -1.50 -18.86 22.25
N ASP A 177 -2.07 -20.01 21.89
CA ASP A 177 -1.67 -20.79 20.73
C ASP A 177 -2.02 -20.09 19.39
N LEU A 178 -3.15 -19.39 19.34
CA LEU A 178 -3.53 -18.57 18.19
C LEU A 178 -2.69 -17.30 18.06
N VAL A 179 -2.34 -16.67 19.19
CA VAL A 179 -1.39 -15.55 19.21
C VAL A 179 -0.04 -16.01 18.64
N ALA A 180 0.48 -17.15 19.09
CA ALA A 180 1.73 -17.71 18.60
C ALA A 180 1.65 -18.10 17.11
N LEU A 181 0.51 -18.62 16.66
CA LEU A 181 0.28 -18.90 15.24
C LEU A 181 0.25 -17.61 14.42
N GLY A 182 -0.42 -16.57 14.92
CA GLY A 182 -0.44 -15.26 14.27
C GLY A 182 0.97 -14.68 14.11
N ASP A 183 1.78 -14.69 15.16
CA ASP A 183 3.17 -14.23 15.10
C ASP A 183 4.01 -15.04 14.11
N ALA A 184 3.91 -16.36 14.14
CA ALA A 184 4.64 -17.21 13.23
C ALA A 184 4.18 -17.04 11.78
N SER A 185 2.87 -16.89 11.55
CA SER A 185 2.30 -16.66 10.22
C SER A 185 2.73 -15.32 9.61
N LEU A 186 3.12 -14.35 10.43
CA LEU A 186 3.62 -13.04 10.00
C LEU A 186 5.14 -12.98 9.92
N GLU A 187 5.86 -13.43 10.96
CA GLU A 187 7.31 -13.15 11.10
C GLU A 187 8.22 -14.39 11.18
N ALA A 188 7.68 -15.60 11.04
CA ALA A 188 8.57 -16.76 11.02
C ALA A 188 9.62 -16.62 9.89
N PRO A 189 10.91 -16.90 10.17
CA PRO A 189 11.95 -16.81 9.14
C PRO A 189 11.80 -17.92 8.08
N PRO A 190 12.34 -17.72 6.86
CA PRO A 190 12.26 -18.71 5.76
C PRO A 190 12.82 -20.09 6.11
N SER A 191 13.72 -20.18 7.09
CA SER A 191 14.32 -21.44 7.58
C SER A 191 13.39 -22.24 8.52
N SER A 192 12.23 -21.69 8.89
CA SER A 192 11.27 -22.35 9.78
C SER A 192 10.42 -23.41 9.09
N ALA A 193 9.44 -23.98 9.81
CA ALA A 193 8.42 -24.87 9.26
C ALA A 193 7.48 -24.14 8.26
N ILE A 194 7.39 -22.80 8.36
CA ILE A 194 6.69 -21.94 7.39
C ILE A 194 7.66 -21.64 6.24
N LYS A 195 7.60 -22.48 5.19
CA LYS A 195 8.51 -22.41 4.05
C LYS A 195 8.39 -21.08 3.30
N GLY A 196 9.53 -20.42 3.08
CA GLY A 196 9.56 -19.06 2.50
C GLY A 196 9.32 -17.94 3.48
N GLY A 197 9.10 -18.27 4.76
CA GLY A 197 8.82 -17.31 5.82
C GLY A 197 7.34 -16.95 5.97
N GLY A 198 7.03 -16.21 7.03
CA GLY A 198 5.72 -15.62 7.27
C GLY A 198 5.37 -14.54 6.26
N LEU A 199 4.13 -14.03 6.33
CA LEU A 199 3.62 -13.06 5.36
C LEU A 199 4.51 -11.82 5.21
N ASN A 200 4.97 -11.24 6.32
CA ASN A 200 5.78 -10.02 6.27
C ASN A 200 7.15 -10.25 5.60
N TRP A 201 7.77 -11.43 5.78
CA TRP A 201 8.97 -11.80 5.04
C TRP A 201 8.72 -11.81 3.53
N ARG A 202 7.59 -12.34 3.10
CA ARG A 202 7.19 -12.42 1.70
C ARG A 202 6.85 -11.07 1.11
N LEU A 203 6.15 -10.21 1.87
CA LEU A 203 5.86 -8.83 1.48
C LEU A 203 7.16 -8.02 1.30
N ARG A 204 8.13 -8.15 2.23
CA ARG A 204 9.45 -7.53 2.09
C ARG A 204 10.20 -8.05 0.86
N ALA A 205 10.13 -9.35 0.59
CA ALA A 205 10.77 -9.95 -0.59
C ALA A 205 10.12 -9.48 -1.90
N ALA A 206 8.79 -9.42 -1.97
CA ALA A 206 8.06 -8.89 -3.12
C ALA A 206 8.38 -7.40 -3.34
N ALA A 207 8.38 -6.59 -2.26
CA ALA A 207 8.77 -5.19 -2.32
C ALA A 207 10.19 -5.01 -2.88
N ALA A 208 11.16 -5.79 -2.38
CA ALA A 208 12.54 -5.73 -2.84
C ALA A 208 12.69 -6.08 -4.34
N ARG A 209 11.95 -7.08 -4.84
CA ARG A 209 11.98 -7.46 -6.26
C ARG A 209 11.50 -6.33 -7.19
N GLN A 210 10.57 -5.51 -6.71
CA GLN A 210 9.94 -4.45 -7.50
C GLN A 210 10.45 -3.04 -7.14
N GLY A 211 11.51 -2.92 -6.33
CA GLY A 211 12.05 -1.64 -5.88
C GLY A 211 11.04 -0.80 -5.09
N ALA A 212 10.16 -1.45 -4.34
CA ALA A 212 9.23 -0.82 -3.44
C ALA A 212 9.81 -0.69 -2.02
N LYS A 213 9.38 0.32 -1.27
CA LYS A 213 9.76 0.54 0.13
C LYS A 213 8.73 -0.13 1.06
N VAL A 214 9.09 -0.39 2.30
CA VAL A 214 8.25 -1.17 3.23
C VAL A 214 7.82 -0.31 4.42
N ILE A 215 6.52 -0.29 4.70
CA ILE A 215 5.92 0.29 5.91
C ILE A 215 5.86 -0.81 6.96
N GLU A 216 6.71 -0.74 7.98
CA GLU A 216 6.88 -1.79 8.98
C GLU A 216 5.92 -1.62 10.15
N LEU A 217 4.97 -2.55 10.32
CA LEU A 217 3.95 -2.45 11.38
C LEU A 217 4.10 -3.47 12.51
N PHE A 218 4.74 -4.61 12.28
CA PHE A 218 4.73 -5.71 13.26
C PHE A 218 5.30 -5.29 14.62
N LEU A 219 6.51 -4.74 14.65
CA LEU A 219 7.17 -4.36 15.91
C LEU A 219 6.49 -3.19 16.61
N PRO A 220 6.10 -2.08 15.94
CA PRO A 220 5.36 -0.99 16.59
C PRO A 220 4.08 -1.49 17.27
N PHE A 221 3.28 -2.29 16.59
CA PHE A 221 2.04 -2.82 17.18
C PHE A 221 2.30 -3.89 18.24
N ALA A 222 3.35 -4.70 18.12
CA ALA A 222 3.75 -5.65 19.17
C ALA A 222 4.19 -4.93 20.45
N PHE A 223 4.80 -3.74 20.33
CA PHE A 223 5.24 -2.94 21.46
C PHE A 223 4.09 -2.23 22.18
N PHE A 224 3.18 -1.62 21.44
CA PHE A 224 2.08 -0.85 22.01
C PHE A 224 0.84 -1.68 22.35
N GLY A 225 0.66 -2.86 21.74
CA GLY A 225 -0.42 -3.80 22.05
C GLY A 225 -1.81 -3.14 21.98
N ASP A 226 -2.61 -3.33 23.04
CA ASP A 226 -3.99 -2.83 23.16
C ASP A 226 -4.12 -1.32 23.01
N SER A 227 -3.09 -0.54 23.35
CA SER A 227 -3.13 0.92 23.23
C SER A 227 -3.31 1.38 21.77
N ALA A 228 -2.92 0.54 20.81
CA ALA A 228 -3.00 0.84 19.38
C ALA A 228 -4.25 0.30 18.68
N LEU A 229 -5.09 -0.50 19.38
CA LEU A 229 -6.24 -1.18 18.80
C LEU A 229 -7.56 -0.66 19.38
N VAL A 230 -8.65 -0.79 18.61
CA VAL A 230 -10.01 -0.68 19.11
C VAL A 230 -10.44 -2.02 19.70
N GLY A 231 -11.56 -2.03 20.46
CA GLY A 231 -12.03 -3.24 21.18
C GLY A 231 -12.54 -4.39 20.30
N ASP A 232 -12.42 -4.31 18.99
CA ASP A 232 -12.81 -5.38 18.06
C ASP A 232 -11.68 -6.41 17.80
N CYS A 233 -10.53 -6.22 18.39
CA CYS A 233 -9.35 -7.09 18.24
C CYS A 233 -8.82 -7.19 16.79
N ILE A 234 -9.06 -6.17 15.96
CA ILE A 234 -8.64 -6.19 14.56
C ILE A 234 -8.05 -4.84 14.14
N HIS A 235 -8.81 -3.75 14.35
CA HIS A 235 -8.52 -2.48 13.74
C HIS A 235 -7.72 -1.55 14.64
N PRO A 236 -6.86 -0.70 14.07
CA PRO A 236 -6.20 0.36 14.82
C PRO A 236 -7.20 1.40 15.32
N ASN A 237 -6.94 1.95 16.49
CA ASN A 237 -7.56 3.20 16.94
C ASN A 237 -6.77 4.41 16.38
N ASP A 238 -7.13 5.63 16.75
CA ASP A 238 -6.43 6.84 16.26
C ASP A 238 -4.94 6.85 16.59
N PHE A 239 -4.55 6.33 17.76
CA PHE A 239 -3.13 6.19 18.10
C PHE A 239 -2.43 5.15 17.21
N GLY A 240 -3.05 3.99 16.98
CA GLY A 240 -2.54 2.98 16.04
C GLY A 240 -2.39 3.54 14.62
N TYR A 241 -3.35 4.32 14.15
CA TYR A 241 -3.23 5.01 12.87
C TYR A 241 -2.10 6.03 12.83
N SER A 242 -1.85 6.75 13.92
CA SER A 242 -0.70 7.66 14.02
C SER A 242 0.64 6.91 13.92
N LEU A 243 0.72 5.70 14.47
CA LEU A 243 1.90 4.82 14.29
C LEU A 243 2.08 4.44 12.83
N ILE A 244 0.99 4.10 12.11
CA ILE A 244 1.07 3.75 10.68
C ILE A 244 1.55 4.96 9.86
N VAL A 245 1.02 6.16 10.13
CA VAL A 245 1.50 7.40 9.48
C VAL A 245 2.98 7.60 9.69
N LEU A 246 3.46 7.46 10.94
CA LEU A 246 4.88 7.60 11.27
C LEU A 246 5.74 6.61 10.47
N GLN A 247 5.33 5.34 10.39
CA GLN A 247 6.05 4.31 9.62
C GLN A 247 6.00 4.60 8.11
N ALA A 248 4.88 5.09 7.59
CA ALA A 248 4.74 5.46 6.18
C ALA A 248 5.64 6.64 5.81
N VAL A 249 5.70 7.69 6.65
CA VAL A 249 6.63 8.82 6.49
C VAL A 249 8.08 8.34 6.54
N THR A 250 8.42 7.49 7.51
CA THR A 250 9.77 6.92 7.65
C THR A 250 10.16 6.13 6.41
N ALA A 251 9.29 5.26 5.91
CA ALA A 251 9.53 4.48 4.70
C ALA A 251 9.68 5.38 3.46
N PHE A 252 8.81 6.39 3.32
CA PHE A 252 8.82 7.31 2.18
C PHE A 252 10.12 8.12 2.14
N THR A 253 10.58 8.63 3.28
CA THR A 253 11.76 9.51 3.38
C THR A 253 13.09 8.75 3.46
N ALA A 254 13.07 7.44 3.69
CA ALA A 254 14.27 6.62 3.64
C ALA A 254 14.97 6.74 2.26
N PRO A 255 16.31 6.70 2.20
CA PRO A 255 17.07 6.78 0.97
C PRO A 255 16.79 5.62 0.00
#